data_71e25b29764eba2646b0b9ee5afa5846
#
_entry.id   71e25b29764eba2646b0b9ee5afa5846
#
_cell.length_a   1.000
_cell.length_b   1.000
_cell.length_c   1.000
_cell.angle_alpha   90.00
_cell.angle_beta   90.00
_cell.angle_gamma   90.00
#
_symmetry.space_group_name_H-M   'P 1'
#
loop_
_entity.id
_entity.type
_entity.pdbx_description
1 polymer ?
#
loop_
_entity_poly.entity_id
_entity_poly.type
_entity_poly.pdbx_seq_one_letter_code
_entity_poly.pdbx_strand_id
1 'polypeptide(L)'
;MKTWKKLLSLVLVGALAFSFTACGNAKKSDSGSKGKEAFRTLDQIKKSGTINIGVFSDKNPFGYVDENGEYQGYDIYLANRLGKDLGVKVNFVSTEAANRIEYLQTGKVDVILANFTVTDERKEEVDFALPYMNVALGVVSPSDKVVK
;
A
#
# COMPACT_ATOMS: atom_id res chain seq x y z
N MET A 1 65.18 2.98 -5.78
CA MET A 1 63.71 3.15 -5.63
C MET A 1 62.89 2.87 -6.89
N LYS A 2 63.47 2.29 -7.96
CA LYS A 2 62.75 2.00 -9.22
C LYS A 2 62.34 0.53 -9.41
N THR A 3 62.78 -0.35 -8.56
CA THR A 3 62.52 -1.82 -8.68
C THR A 3 61.34 -2.30 -7.88
N TRP A 4 60.90 -1.55 -6.88
CA TRP A 4 59.79 -1.97 -6.02
C TRP A 4 58.39 -1.79 -6.67
N LYS A 5 58.28 -0.83 -7.60
CA LYS A 5 57.03 -0.59 -8.32
C LYS A 5 56.73 -1.65 -9.40
N LYS A 6 57.73 -2.42 -9.85
CA LYS A 6 57.55 -3.51 -10.82
C LYS A 6 57.17 -4.83 -10.20
N LEU A 7 57.42 -5.02 -8.91
CA LEU A 7 57.00 -6.23 -8.15
C LEU A 7 55.54 -6.18 -7.70
N LEU A 8 54.96 -4.97 -7.50
CA LEU A 8 53.57 -4.84 -7.15
C LEU A 8 52.58 -5.09 -8.30
N SER A 9 53.03 -4.92 -9.54
CA SER A 9 52.20 -5.14 -10.72
C SER A 9 52.04 -6.61 -11.11
N LEU A 10 52.96 -7.46 -10.68
CA LEU A 10 52.92 -8.89 -11.01
C LEU A 10 52.03 -9.71 -10.07
N VAL A 11 51.79 -9.21 -8.86
CA VAL A 11 50.93 -9.88 -7.88
C VAL A 11 49.43 -9.63 -8.17
N LEU A 12 49.09 -8.55 -8.85
CA LEU A 12 47.70 -8.20 -9.17
C LEU A 12 47.13 -8.98 -10.36
N VAL A 13 47.98 -9.55 -11.24
CA VAL A 13 47.56 -10.33 -12.41
C VAL A 13 47.33 -11.81 -12.05
N GLY A 14 47.96 -12.30 -10.98
CA GLY A 14 47.83 -13.69 -10.54
C GLY A 14 46.53 -14.04 -9.80
N ALA A 15 45.78 -13.04 -9.32
CA ALA A 15 44.57 -13.25 -8.51
C ALA A 15 43.26 -13.39 -9.31
N LEU A 16 43.32 -13.20 -10.64
CA LEU A 16 42.12 -13.22 -11.51
C LEU A 16 41.90 -14.53 -12.27
N ALA A 17 42.76 -15.54 -12.08
CA ALA A 17 42.75 -16.79 -12.89
C ALA A 17 42.18 -18.01 -12.16
N PHE A 18 41.61 -17.90 -10.94
CA PHE A 18 41.12 -19.07 -10.16
C PHE A 18 39.61 -19.05 -9.86
N SER A 19 38.80 -18.42 -10.71
CA SER A 19 37.36 -18.36 -10.44
C SER A 19 36.46 -19.12 -11.44
N PHE A 20 36.96 -20.06 -12.21
CA PHE A 20 36.12 -20.82 -13.16
C PHE A 20 36.40 -22.33 -13.07
N THR A 21 35.97 -22.94 -11.97
CA THR A 21 35.56 -24.37 -11.98
C THR A 21 34.74 -24.70 -10.74
N ALA A 22 33.43 -24.43 -10.79
CA ALA A 22 32.44 -25.09 -9.96
C ALA A 22 31.15 -25.24 -10.77
N CYS A 23 31.19 -26.02 -11.86
CA CYS A 23 30.01 -26.67 -12.40
C CYS A 23 29.79 -27.96 -11.63
N GLY A 24 28.98 -27.91 -10.59
CA GLY A 24 28.51 -29.05 -9.79
C GLY A 24 27.04 -28.86 -9.52
N ASN A 25 26.19 -29.50 -10.36
CA ASN A 25 24.83 -29.97 -10.07
C ASN A 25 23.97 -29.09 -9.15
N ALA A 26 23.66 -27.88 -9.57
CA ALA A 26 22.64 -27.08 -8.94
C ALA A 26 21.26 -27.58 -9.43
N LYS A 27 20.52 -28.26 -8.56
CA LYS A 27 19.06 -28.35 -8.67
C LYS A 27 18.55 -26.98 -9.12
N LYS A 28 17.82 -27.00 -10.23
CA LYS A 28 17.08 -25.88 -10.76
C LYS A 28 16.18 -25.33 -9.66
N SER A 29 16.68 -24.41 -8.85
CA SER A 29 15.85 -23.54 -8.04
C SER A 29 15.15 -22.66 -9.07
N ASP A 30 13.91 -22.93 -9.25
CA ASP A 30 12.98 -22.05 -9.95
C ASP A 30 12.93 -20.74 -9.14
N SER A 31 13.90 -19.88 -9.39
CA SER A 31 13.91 -18.51 -8.91
C SER A 31 12.99 -17.73 -9.83
N GLY A 32 11.70 -18.09 -9.77
CA GLY A 32 10.65 -17.19 -10.17
C GLY A 32 10.91 -15.90 -9.39
N SER A 33 11.29 -14.85 -10.08
CA SER A 33 11.19 -13.48 -9.61
C SER A 33 9.73 -13.27 -9.21
N LYS A 34 9.39 -13.63 -7.95
CA LYS A 34 8.20 -13.12 -7.31
C LYS A 34 8.45 -11.63 -7.22
N GLY A 35 7.95 -10.87 -8.20
CA GLY A 35 7.66 -9.47 -7.99
C GLY A 35 7.02 -9.42 -6.61
N LYS A 36 7.51 -8.57 -5.73
CA LYS A 36 6.90 -8.36 -4.41
C LYS A 36 5.43 -8.12 -4.71
N GLU A 37 4.56 -9.05 -4.31
CA GLU A 37 3.13 -8.80 -4.35
C GLU A 37 2.93 -7.51 -3.59
N ALA A 38 2.45 -6.48 -4.27
CA ALA A 38 2.19 -5.19 -3.66
C ALA A 38 1.12 -5.32 -2.56
N PHE A 39 0.33 -6.41 -2.60
CA PHE A 39 -0.81 -6.65 -1.73
C PHE A 39 -0.49 -7.67 -0.65
N ARG A 40 -0.95 -7.39 0.56
CA ARG A 40 -0.90 -8.36 1.65
C ARG A 40 -2.16 -9.23 1.64
N THR A 41 -2.00 -10.54 1.76
CA THR A 41 -3.13 -11.46 1.97
C THR A 41 -3.71 -11.29 3.37
N LEU A 42 -4.95 -11.75 3.58
CA LEU A 42 -5.59 -11.72 4.89
C LEU A 42 -4.74 -12.44 5.97
N ASP A 43 -4.12 -13.56 5.62
CA ASP A 43 -3.24 -14.30 6.55
C ASP A 43 -1.99 -13.49 6.91
N GLN A 44 -1.40 -12.78 5.95
CA GLN A 44 -0.27 -11.89 6.20
C GLN A 44 -0.66 -10.71 7.11
N ILE A 45 -1.85 -10.12 6.90
CA ILE A 45 -2.40 -9.05 7.74
C ILE A 45 -2.58 -9.58 9.18
N LYS A 46 -3.26 -10.71 9.35
CA LYS A 46 -3.47 -11.34 10.68
C LYS A 46 -2.15 -11.69 11.35
N LYS A 47 -1.20 -12.26 10.61
CA LYS A 47 0.13 -12.62 11.14
C LYS A 47 0.94 -11.39 11.54
N SER A 48 0.81 -10.27 10.83
CA SER A 48 1.49 -9.02 11.17
C SER A 48 0.88 -8.31 12.38
N GLY A 49 -0.36 -8.65 12.75
CA GLY A 49 -1.12 -8.00 13.81
C GLY A 49 -1.59 -6.59 13.48
N THR A 50 -1.46 -6.15 12.23
CA THR A 50 -1.83 -4.79 11.81
C THR A 50 -2.47 -4.77 10.43
N ILE A 51 -3.47 -3.88 10.24
CA ILE A 51 -4.08 -3.57 8.95
C ILE A 51 -3.92 -2.07 8.65
N ASN A 52 -3.47 -1.73 7.45
CA ASN A 52 -3.38 -0.35 6.98
C ASN A 52 -4.68 0.01 6.25
N ILE A 53 -5.40 0.99 6.75
CA ILE A 53 -6.67 1.44 6.17
C ILE A 53 -6.55 2.89 5.72
N GLY A 54 -6.76 3.13 4.43
CA GLY A 54 -6.84 4.47 3.87
C GLY A 54 -8.17 5.11 4.20
N VAL A 55 -8.14 6.27 4.84
CA VAL A 55 -9.30 7.03 5.29
C VAL A 55 -9.15 8.50 4.96
N PHE A 56 -10.25 9.23 4.86
CA PHE A 56 -10.17 10.69 4.86
C PHE A 56 -9.79 11.24 6.23
N SER A 57 -9.12 12.39 6.23
CA SER A 57 -8.77 13.14 7.44
C SER A 57 -9.42 14.53 7.52
N ASP A 58 -10.19 14.91 6.50
CA ASP A 58 -10.77 16.25 6.31
C ASP A 58 -12.23 16.24 5.82
N LYS A 59 -12.90 15.07 5.81
CA LYS A 59 -14.26 14.90 5.27
C LYS A 59 -15.26 14.51 6.35
N ASN A 60 -15.61 15.45 7.22
CA ASN A 60 -16.71 15.25 8.17
C ASN A 60 -18.04 15.07 7.40
N PRO A 61 -18.90 14.09 7.75
CA PRO A 61 -18.84 13.16 8.89
C PRO A 61 -18.18 11.80 8.58
N PHE A 62 -17.60 11.61 7.40
CA PHE A 62 -17.08 10.30 6.97
C PHE A 62 -15.75 9.95 7.63
N GLY A 63 -14.72 10.77 7.44
CA GLY A 63 -13.42 10.63 8.06
C GLY A 63 -12.78 12.02 8.24
N TYR A 64 -12.43 12.35 9.46
CA TYR A 64 -11.79 13.62 9.79
C TYR A 64 -10.92 13.46 11.04
N VAL A 65 -10.03 14.41 11.25
CA VAL A 65 -9.22 14.50 12.47
C VAL A 65 -9.80 15.59 13.35
N ASP A 66 -10.03 15.28 14.61
CA ASP A 66 -10.55 16.22 15.58
C ASP A 66 -9.49 17.16 16.16
N GLU A 67 -9.87 18.05 17.08
CA GLU A 67 -8.98 19.03 17.72
C GLU A 67 -7.86 18.38 18.55
N ASN A 68 -8.03 17.11 18.95
CA ASN A 68 -7.03 16.35 19.69
C ASN A 68 -6.08 15.58 18.79
N GLY A 69 -6.25 15.65 17.47
CA GLY A 69 -5.49 14.88 16.50
C GLY A 69 -5.98 13.45 16.30
N GLU A 70 -7.18 13.10 16.81
CA GLU A 70 -7.73 11.77 16.72
C GLU A 70 -8.65 11.60 15.50
N TYR A 71 -8.54 10.45 14.84
CA TYR A 71 -9.42 10.13 13.72
C TYR A 71 -10.84 9.85 14.20
N GLN A 72 -11.81 10.49 13.56
CA GLN A 72 -13.24 10.41 13.86
C GLN A 72 -14.06 10.24 12.58
N GLY A 73 -15.29 9.74 12.73
CA GLY A 73 -16.26 9.67 11.65
C GLY A 73 -16.76 8.26 11.35
N TYR A 74 -17.68 8.19 10.39
CA TYR A 74 -18.37 6.94 10.02
C TYR A 74 -17.42 5.87 9.51
N ASP A 75 -16.53 6.23 8.58
CA ASP A 75 -15.54 5.32 8.01
C ASP A 75 -14.51 4.87 9.05
N ILE A 76 -14.19 5.75 10.01
CA ILE A 76 -13.26 5.44 11.12
C ILE A 76 -13.90 4.43 12.09
N TYR A 77 -15.18 4.59 12.40
CA TYR A 77 -15.92 3.62 13.21
C TYR A 77 -15.90 2.23 12.56
N LEU A 78 -16.20 2.16 11.25
CA LEU A 78 -16.21 0.91 10.50
C LEU A 78 -14.80 0.28 10.43
N ALA A 79 -13.76 1.09 10.21
CA ALA A 79 -12.38 0.64 10.20
C ALA A 79 -11.96 0.02 11.55
N ASN A 80 -12.28 0.68 12.65
CA ASN A 80 -12.01 0.16 13.99
C ASN A 80 -12.78 -1.16 14.25
N ARG A 81 -14.03 -1.25 13.78
CA ARG A 81 -14.81 -2.48 13.87
C ARG A 81 -14.18 -3.61 13.08
N LEU A 82 -13.72 -3.35 11.85
CA LEU A 82 -13.02 -4.31 11.01
C LEU A 82 -11.74 -4.82 11.70
N GLY A 83 -10.92 -3.92 12.25
CA GLY A 83 -9.71 -4.30 12.98
C GLY A 83 -10.02 -5.20 14.19
N LYS A 84 -11.07 -4.86 14.95
CA LYS A 84 -11.53 -5.67 16.09
C LYS A 84 -11.99 -7.07 15.65
N ASP A 85 -12.79 -7.16 14.58
CA ASP A 85 -13.31 -8.43 14.09
C ASP A 85 -12.21 -9.32 13.50
N LEU A 86 -11.15 -8.74 12.92
CA LEU A 86 -9.96 -9.44 12.43
C LEU A 86 -8.94 -9.77 13.54
N GLY A 87 -9.07 -9.17 14.73
CA GLY A 87 -8.11 -9.30 15.81
C GLY A 87 -6.78 -8.61 15.55
N VAL A 88 -6.78 -7.51 14.80
CA VAL A 88 -5.57 -6.76 14.44
C VAL A 88 -5.70 -5.27 14.80
N LYS A 89 -4.57 -4.60 14.96
CA LYS A 89 -4.53 -3.14 15.17
C LYS A 89 -4.74 -2.42 13.84
N VAL A 90 -5.58 -1.39 13.85
CA VAL A 90 -5.76 -0.50 12.69
C VAL A 90 -4.68 0.56 12.68
N ASN A 91 -4.05 0.74 11.52
CA ASN A 91 -3.17 1.85 11.21
C ASN A 91 -3.88 2.72 10.15
N PHE A 92 -4.29 3.92 10.54
CA PHE A 92 -4.92 4.86 9.62
C PHE A 92 -3.89 5.54 8.72
N VAL A 93 -4.19 5.57 7.43
CA VAL A 93 -3.40 6.27 6.42
C VAL A 93 -4.29 7.34 5.80
N SER A 94 -3.97 8.62 6.06
CA SER A 94 -4.69 9.72 5.43
C SER A 94 -4.57 9.63 3.91
N THR A 95 -5.71 9.73 3.23
CA THR A 95 -5.78 9.67 1.77
C THR A 95 -6.68 10.78 1.23
N GLU A 96 -6.45 11.13 -0.02
CA GLU A 96 -7.32 12.01 -0.81
C GLU A 96 -8.09 11.21 -1.85
N ALA A 97 -9.16 11.80 -2.39
CA ALA A 97 -10.01 11.14 -3.36
C ALA A 97 -9.25 10.63 -4.60
N ALA A 98 -8.25 11.36 -5.05
CA ALA A 98 -7.44 11.02 -6.21
C ALA A 98 -6.49 9.83 -5.98
N ASN A 99 -6.04 9.63 -4.73
CA ASN A 99 -4.96 8.68 -4.42
C ASN A 99 -5.47 7.29 -4.00
N ARG A 100 -6.79 7.09 -3.88
CA ARG A 100 -7.38 5.86 -3.33
C ARG A 100 -6.99 4.61 -4.10
N ILE A 101 -7.06 4.65 -5.44
CA ILE A 101 -6.69 3.52 -6.32
C ILE A 101 -5.19 3.26 -6.23
N GLU A 102 -4.37 4.30 -6.39
CA GLU A 102 -2.91 4.18 -6.32
C GLU A 102 -2.44 3.57 -4.99
N TYR A 103 -3.02 3.98 -3.87
CA TYR A 103 -2.63 3.47 -2.56
C TYR A 103 -2.96 1.99 -2.37
N LEU A 104 -4.05 1.51 -2.98
CA LEU A 104 -4.33 0.08 -3.05
C LEU A 104 -3.32 -0.62 -3.96
N GLN A 105 -3.16 -0.17 -5.21
CA GLN A 105 -2.30 -0.81 -6.21
C GLN A 105 -0.82 -0.87 -5.81
N THR A 106 -0.35 0.09 -5.02
CA THR A 106 1.03 0.11 -4.50
C THR A 106 1.22 -0.64 -3.19
N GLY A 107 0.14 -1.14 -2.58
CA GLY A 107 0.20 -1.80 -1.27
C GLY A 107 0.51 -0.85 -0.12
N LYS A 108 0.33 0.46 -0.31
CA LYS A 108 0.47 1.46 0.75
C LYS A 108 -0.62 1.28 1.82
N VAL A 109 -1.79 0.82 1.38
CA VAL A 109 -2.90 0.42 2.24
C VAL A 109 -3.43 -0.95 1.82
N ASP A 110 -4.07 -1.65 2.75
CA ASP A 110 -4.71 -2.93 2.49
C ASP A 110 -6.18 -2.76 2.09
N VAL A 111 -6.82 -1.71 2.61
CA VAL A 111 -8.24 -1.40 2.41
C VAL A 111 -8.42 0.12 2.33
N ILE A 112 -9.40 0.57 1.57
CA ILE A 112 -9.88 1.95 1.55
C ILE A 112 -11.29 2.01 2.17
N LEU A 113 -11.44 2.84 3.20
CA LEU A 113 -12.71 3.27 3.77
C LEU A 113 -12.73 4.80 3.76
N ALA A 114 -13.05 5.38 2.63
CA ALA A 114 -12.98 6.82 2.38
C ALA A 114 -14.08 7.25 1.40
N ASN A 115 -15.34 6.95 1.74
CA ASN A 115 -16.52 7.28 0.92
C ASN A 115 -16.27 6.95 -0.57
N PHE A 116 -15.82 5.71 -0.84
CA PHE A 116 -15.37 5.29 -2.14
C PHE A 116 -16.51 4.68 -2.95
N THR A 117 -17.15 5.51 -3.78
CA THR A 117 -18.26 5.09 -4.63
C THR A 117 -17.84 4.02 -5.62
N VAL A 118 -18.63 2.97 -5.71
CA VAL A 118 -18.48 1.89 -6.71
C VAL A 118 -18.88 2.42 -8.08
N THR A 119 -17.97 2.35 -9.04
CA THR A 119 -18.23 2.62 -10.47
C THR A 119 -17.62 1.52 -11.31
N ASP A 120 -18.09 1.33 -12.55
CA ASP A 120 -17.56 0.28 -13.41
C ASP A 120 -16.09 0.52 -13.77
N GLU A 121 -15.69 1.76 -14.03
CA GLU A 121 -14.28 2.14 -14.24
C GLU A 121 -13.38 1.73 -13.05
N ARG A 122 -13.85 1.97 -11.83
CA ARG A 122 -13.06 1.63 -10.64
C ARG A 122 -13.00 0.14 -10.37
N LYS A 123 -14.03 -0.62 -10.77
CA LYS A 123 -14.00 -2.09 -10.69
C LYS A 123 -12.98 -2.74 -11.63
N GLU A 124 -12.58 -2.04 -12.70
CA GLU A 124 -11.50 -2.50 -13.58
C GLU A 124 -10.13 -2.39 -12.91
N GLU A 125 -10.00 -1.52 -11.89
CA GLU A 125 -8.72 -1.22 -11.23
C GLU A 125 -8.59 -1.87 -9.85
N VAL A 126 -9.69 -2.02 -9.11
CA VAL A 126 -9.69 -2.53 -7.73
C VAL A 126 -10.96 -3.33 -7.42
N ASP A 127 -10.86 -4.27 -6.49
CA ASP A 127 -11.99 -5.02 -5.99
C ASP A 127 -12.80 -4.22 -4.94
N PHE A 128 -14.11 -4.41 -4.95
CA PHE A 128 -15.02 -3.83 -3.99
C PHE A 128 -15.70 -4.91 -3.14
N ALA A 129 -15.80 -4.66 -1.84
CA ALA A 129 -16.67 -5.42 -0.95
C ALA A 129 -18.13 -4.99 -1.12
N LEU A 130 -19.05 -5.58 -0.33
CA LEU A 130 -20.43 -5.13 -0.27
C LEU A 130 -20.54 -3.67 0.15
N PRO A 131 -21.42 -2.88 -0.48
CA PRO A 131 -21.66 -1.50 -0.08
C PRO A 131 -22.11 -1.43 1.39
N TYR A 132 -21.46 -0.58 2.15
CA TYR A 132 -21.79 -0.36 3.57
C TYR A 132 -22.61 0.91 3.81
N MET A 133 -22.79 1.73 2.76
CA MET A 133 -23.50 3.00 2.85
C MET A 133 -24.05 3.40 1.47
N ASN A 134 -25.22 4.04 1.48
CA ASN A 134 -25.75 4.74 0.32
C ASN A 134 -25.58 6.24 0.51
N VAL A 135 -25.00 6.91 -0.48
CA VAL A 135 -24.84 8.39 -0.50
C VAL A 135 -25.56 8.98 -1.69
N ALA A 136 -26.17 10.14 -1.46
CA ALA A 136 -26.74 10.96 -2.53
C ALA A 136 -25.91 12.23 -2.70
N LEU A 137 -25.68 12.63 -3.95
CA LEU A 137 -25.09 13.93 -4.25
C LEU A 137 -26.20 14.96 -4.28
N GLY A 138 -26.02 16.06 -3.55
CA GLY A 138 -26.89 17.23 -3.58
C GLY A 138 -26.18 18.41 -4.22
N VAL A 139 -26.93 19.25 -4.90
CA VAL A 139 -26.43 20.53 -5.41
C VAL A 139 -26.94 21.64 -4.49
N VAL A 140 -26.02 22.44 -4.00
CA VAL A 140 -26.34 23.64 -3.23
C VAL A 140 -26.09 24.84 -4.10
N SER A 141 -27.08 25.69 -4.28
CA SER A 141 -26.96 26.95 -5.01
C SER A 141 -27.49 28.10 -4.17
N PRO A 142 -27.04 29.35 -4.41
CA PRO A 142 -27.66 30.53 -3.83
C PRO A 142 -29.16 30.57 -4.14
N SER A 143 -29.98 31.05 -3.20
CA SER A 143 -31.45 31.08 -3.32
C SER A 143 -31.99 31.90 -4.54
N ASP A 144 -31.17 32.82 -5.04
CA ASP A 144 -31.44 33.64 -6.22
C ASP A 144 -31.01 32.98 -7.57
N LYS A 145 -30.34 31.79 -7.48
CA LYS A 145 -29.87 31.03 -8.64
C LYS A 145 -30.34 29.60 -8.59
N VAL A 146 -31.55 29.35 -9.08
CA VAL A 146 -32.09 27.97 -9.12
C VAL A 146 -31.39 27.19 -10.24
N VAL A 147 -30.69 26.11 -9.88
CA VAL A 147 -30.18 25.14 -10.85
C VAL A 147 -31.34 24.25 -11.27
N LYS A 148 -31.66 24.29 -12.59
CA LYS A 148 -32.69 23.43 -13.20
C LYS A 148 -32.08 22.13 -13.71
#